data_8c23c79ec5b85adfe5e8d4cc70071b38
#
_entry.id   8c23c79ec5b85adfe5e8d4cc70071b38
#
_cell.length_a   1.000
_cell.length_b   1.000
_cell.length_c   1.000
_cell.angle_alpha   90.00
_cell.angle_beta   90.00
_cell.angle_gamma   90.00
#
_symmetry.space_group_name_H-M   'P 1'
#
loop_
_entity.id
_entity.type
_entity.pdbx_description
1 polymer ?
#
loop_
_entity_poly.entity_id
_entity_poly.type
_entity_poly.pdbx_seq_one_letter_code
_entity_poly.pdbx_strand_id
1 'polypeptide(L)'
;MASLMEDLADVLLQEDKQYQELIVLSKEKTDVLVAGNVKRLEEITAMEQEMTDVLHGYEVRRRTILQDMADVCLLYTSDAA
;
A
#
# COMPACT_ATOMS: atom_id res chain seq x y z
N MET A 1 17.28 -16.21 -1.48
CA MET A 1 16.52 -15.20 -2.24
C MET A 1 15.03 -15.42 -2.05
N ALA A 2 14.27 -14.37 -1.85
CA ALA A 2 12.82 -14.47 -1.76
C ALA A 2 12.21 -14.79 -3.15
N SER A 3 11.19 -15.62 -3.17
CA SER A 3 10.44 -15.92 -4.40
C SER A 3 9.50 -14.76 -4.72
N LEU A 4 8.96 -14.74 -5.96
CA LEU A 4 7.93 -13.76 -6.34
C LEU A 4 6.70 -13.88 -5.45
N MET A 5 6.30 -15.09 -5.06
CA MET A 5 5.18 -15.32 -4.15
C MET A 5 5.44 -14.73 -2.76
N GLU A 6 6.66 -14.89 -2.24
CA GLU A 6 7.04 -14.31 -0.97
C GLU A 6 7.07 -12.78 -1.03
N ASP A 7 7.60 -12.23 -2.12
CA ASP A 7 7.62 -10.79 -2.36
C ASP A 7 6.20 -10.22 -2.46
N LEU A 8 5.29 -10.91 -3.13
CA LEU A 8 3.89 -10.51 -3.23
C LEU A 8 3.22 -10.53 -1.85
N ALA A 9 3.41 -11.61 -1.09
CA ALA A 9 2.87 -11.73 0.26
C ALA A 9 3.36 -10.60 1.17
N ASP A 10 4.65 -10.26 1.07
CA ASP A 10 5.25 -9.18 1.86
C ASP A 10 4.64 -7.83 1.51
N VAL A 11 4.53 -7.49 0.22
CA VAL A 11 3.98 -6.18 -0.16
C VAL A 11 2.50 -6.07 0.20
N LEU A 12 1.73 -7.14 0.09
CA LEU A 12 0.32 -7.14 0.50
C LEU A 12 0.18 -6.94 2.00
N LEU A 13 1.06 -7.54 2.80
CA LEU A 13 1.09 -7.37 4.24
C LEU A 13 1.42 -5.92 4.61
N GLN A 14 2.40 -5.31 3.93
CA GLN A 14 2.78 -3.92 4.16
C GLN A 14 1.65 -2.96 3.77
N GLU A 15 0.97 -3.21 2.65
CA GLU A 15 -0.19 -2.42 2.24
C GLU A 15 -1.31 -2.50 3.30
N ASP A 16 -1.63 -3.69 3.77
CA ASP A 16 -2.66 -3.90 4.80
C ASP A 16 -2.34 -3.10 6.06
N LYS A 17 -1.10 -3.14 6.49
CA LYS A 17 -0.62 -2.43 7.67
C LYS A 17 -0.79 -0.91 7.52
N GLN A 18 -0.45 -0.37 6.36
CA GLN A 18 -0.62 1.06 6.07
C GLN A 18 -2.10 1.45 6.02
N TYR A 19 -2.95 0.63 5.42
CA TYR A 19 -4.39 0.87 5.40
C TYR A 19 -5.00 0.87 6.81
N GLN A 20 -4.55 -0.03 7.68
CA GLN A 20 -4.99 -0.07 9.08
C GLN A 20 -4.64 1.23 9.81
N GLU A 21 -3.43 1.74 9.63
CA GLU A 21 -2.99 3.00 10.20
C GLU A 21 -3.78 4.19 9.65
N LEU A 22 -4.06 4.17 8.34
CA LEU A 22 -4.85 5.22 7.68
C LEU A 22 -6.29 5.25 8.22
N ILE A 23 -6.89 4.09 8.47
CA ILE A 23 -8.23 3.98 9.06
C ILE A 23 -8.26 4.60 10.45
N VAL A 24 -7.28 4.31 11.29
CA VAL A 24 -7.16 4.88 12.64
C VAL A 24 -7.04 6.41 12.56
N LEU A 25 -6.20 6.91 11.68
CA LEU A 25 -6.00 8.34 11.47
C LEU A 25 -7.27 9.03 10.96
N SER A 26 -8.01 8.38 10.07
CA SER A 26 -9.28 8.86 9.54
C SER A 26 -10.33 9.03 10.63
N LYS A 27 -10.37 8.11 11.59
CA LYS A 27 -11.27 8.20 12.76
C LYS A 27 -10.88 9.38 13.67
N GLU A 28 -9.60 9.56 13.93
CA GLU A 28 -9.10 10.70 14.67
C GLU A 28 -9.46 12.01 13.97
N LYS A 29 -9.33 12.06 12.66
CA LYS A 29 -9.66 13.23 11.84
C LYS A 29 -11.10 13.70 12.04
N THR A 30 -12.04 12.77 12.12
CA THR A 30 -13.45 13.09 12.38
C THR A 30 -13.60 13.82 13.71
N ASP A 31 -12.99 13.29 14.77
CA ASP A 31 -13.05 13.89 16.10
C ASP A 31 -12.40 15.27 16.13
N VAL A 32 -11.28 15.41 15.44
CA VAL A 32 -10.53 16.67 15.35
C VAL A 32 -11.32 17.75 14.61
N LEU A 33 -12.02 17.36 13.55
CA LEU A 33 -12.92 18.27 12.79
C LEU A 33 -14.07 18.76 13.67
N VAL A 34 -14.69 17.86 14.41
CA VAL A 34 -15.79 18.20 15.34
C VAL A 34 -15.30 19.15 16.44
N ALA A 35 -14.11 18.92 16.96
CA ALA A 35 -13.50 19.75 18.00
C ALA A 35 -12.98 21.11 17.48
N GLY A 36 -12.86 21.30 16.17
CA GLY A 36 -12.33 22.50 15.57
C GLY A 36 -10.84 22.73 15.81
N ASN A 37 -10.08 21.66 16.05
CA ASN A 37 -8.64 21.73 16.30
C ASN A 37 -7.86 21.83 14.98
N VAL A 38 -7.67 23.04 14.48
CA VAL A 38 -7.04 23.31 13.19
C VAL A 38 -5.59 22.82 13.14
N LYS A 39 -4.84 23.01 14.21
CA LYS A 39 -3.43 22.61 14.26
C LYS A 39 -3.29 21.08 14.11
N ARG A 40 -4.08 20.33 14.87
CA ARG A 40 -4.07 18.86 14.76
C ARG A 40 -4.57 18.40 13.40
N LEU A 41 -5.54 19.08 12.83
CA LEU A 41 -6.02 18.78 11.49
C LEU A 41 -4.92 18.93 10.43
N GLU A 42 -4.11 19.96 10.51
CA GLU A 42 -2.95 20.17 9.64
C GLU A 42 -1.94 19.03 9.76
N GLU A 43 -1.65 18.61 10.99
CA GLU A 43 -0.76 17.48 11.26
C GLU A 43 -1.29 16.18 10.65
N ILE A 44 -2.58 15.91 10.84
CA ILE A 44 -3.24 14.72 10.28
C ILE A 44 -3.18 14.73 8.75
N THR A 45 -3.45 15.89 8.13
CA THR A 45 -3.39 16.03 6.67
C THR A 45 -1.99 15.71 6.13
N ALA A 46 -0.96 16.19 6.81
CA ALA A 46 0.42 15.89 6.44
C ALA A 46 0.73 14.39 6.58
N MET A 47 0.26 13.76 7.65
CA MET A 47 0.43 12.31 7.87
C MET A 47 -0.33 11.49 6.83
N GLU A 48 -1.54 11.88 6.46
CA GLU A 48 -2.32 11.23 5.40
C GLU A 48 -1.60 11.30 4.06
N GLN A 49 -1.01 12.44 3.74
CA GLN A 49 -0.26 12.61 2.50
C GLN A 49 0.96 11.68 2.47
N GLU A 50 1.70 11.61 3.57
CA GLU A 50 2.85 10.70 3.68
C GLU A 50 2.44 9.24 3.53
N MET A 51 1.36 8.83 4.18
CA MET A 51 0.82 7.46 4.06
C MET A 51 0.37 7.14 2.65
N THR A 52 -0.26 8.10 1.97
CA THR A 52 -0.68 7.95 0.57
C THR A 52 0.52 7.75 -0.35
N ASP A 53 1.60 8.48 -0.12
CA ASP A 53 2.83 8.33 -0.90
C ASP A 53 3.47 6.95 -0.69
N VAL A 54 3.49 6.47 0.55
CA VAL A 54 3.99 5.12 0.88
C VAL A 54 3.13 4.04 0.22
N LEU A 55 1.81 4.17 0.29
CA LEU A 55 0.88 3.24 -0.35
C LEU A 55 1.06 3.21 -1.87
N HIS A 56 1.29 4.36 -2.48
CA HIS A 56 1.57 4.43 -3.91
C HIS A 56 2.83 3.64 -4.27
N GLY A 57 3.88 3.73 -3.47
CA GLY A 57 5.10 2.95 -3.65
C GLY A 57 4.84 1.44 -3.58
N TYR A 58 4.05 0.99 -2.62
CA TYR A 58 3.66 -0.42 -2.52
C TYR A 58 2.79 -0.87 -3.69
N GLU A 59 1.89 -0.02 -4.16
CA GLU A 59 1.06 -0.31 -5.34
C GLU A 59 1.92 -0.55 -6.58
N VAL A 60 2.90 0.31 -6.83
CA VAL A 60 3.83 0.17 -7.95
C VAL A 60 4.62 -1.13 -7.82
N ARG A 61 5.15 -1.42 -6.64
CA ARG A 61 5.89 -2.66 -6.37
C ARG A 61 5.02 -3.90 -6.61
N ARG A 62 3.78 -3.88 -6.14
CA ARG A 62 2.84 -4.98 -6.35
C ARG A 62 2.58 -5.22 -7.84
N ARG A 63 2.37 -4.17 -8.61
CA ARG A 63 2.18 -4.27 -10.07
C ARG A 63 3.39 -4.88 -10.76
N THR A 64 4.58 -4.48 -10.35
CA THR A 64 5.83 -5.04 -10.90
C THR A 64 5.95 -6.53 -10.61
N ILE A 65 5.68 -6.94 -9.37
CA ILE A 65 5.71 -8.35 -8.98
C ILE A 65 4.69 -9.17 -9.79
N LEU A 66 3.46 -8.67 -9.91
CA LEU A 66 2.42 -9.34 -10.67
C LEU A 66 2.77 -9.43 -12.15
N GLN A 67 3.40 -8.41 -12.71
CA GLN A 67 3.88 -8.44 -14.10
C GLN A 67 4.98 -9.50 -14.27
N ASP A 68 5.91 -9.56 -13.35
CA ASP A 68 6.99 -10.57 -13.38
C ASP A 68 6.43 -11.98 -13.27
N MET A 69 5.42 -12.19 -12.44
CA MET A 69 4.73 -13.47 -12.32
C MET A 69 4.03 -13.85 -13.63
N ALA A 70 3.37 -12.89 -14.27
CA ALA A 70 2.72 -13.09 -15.57
C ALA A 70 3.74 -13.44 -16.66
N ASP A 71 4.89 -12.77 -16.67
CA ASP A 71 5.97 -13.03 -17.62
C ASP A 71 6.51 -14.45 -17.46
N VAL A 72 6.71 -14.91 -16.23
CA VAL A 72 7.15 -16.29 -15.95
C VAL A 72 6.10 -17.30 -16.44
N CYS A 73 4.83 -17.05 -16.20
CA CYS A 73 3.74 -17.92 -16.66
C CYS A 73 3.69 -17.99 -18.20
N LEU A 74 3.88 -16.86 -18.86
CA LEU A 74 3.90 -16.81 -20.34
C LEU A 74 5.07 -17.59 -20.90
N LEU A 75 6.25 -17.51 -20.29
CA LEU A 75 7.42 -18.29 -20.70
C LEU A 75 7.16 -19.79 -20.61
N TYR A 76 6.57 -20.26 -19.54
CA TYR A 76 6.21 -21.67 -19.38
C TYR A 76 5.15 -22.11 -20.37
N THR A 77 4.16 -21.27 -20.65
CA THR A 77 3.10 -21.56 -21.63
C THR A 77 3.66 -21.64 -23.04
N SER A 78 4.60 -20.76 -23.40
CA SER A 78 5.26 -20.77 -24.70
C SER A 78 6.04 -22.06 -24.93
N ASP A 79 6.73 -22.56 -23.91
CA ASP A 79 7.51 -23.80 -23.98
C ASP A 79 6.60 -25.03 -24.13
N ALA A 80 5.39 -24.99 -23.65
CA ALA A 80 4.40 -26.05 -23.74
C ALA A 80 3.76 -26.16 -25.13
N ALA A 81 3.87 -25.12 -25.92
CA ALA A 81 3.34 -25.09 -27.27
C ALA A 81 4.32 -25.69 -28.28
#